data_2bd18fac449182fd354338c323901674
#
_entry.id   2bd18fac449182fd354338c323901674
#
_cell.length_a   1.000
_cell.length_b   1.000
_cell.length_c   1.000
_cell.angle_alpha   90.00
_cell.angle_beta   90.00
_cell.angle_gamma   90.00
#
_symmetry.space_group_name_H-M   'P 1'
#
loop_
_entity.id
_entity.type
_entity.pdbx_description
1 polymer ?
#
loop_
_entity_poly.entity_id
_entity_poly.type
_entity_poly.pdbx_seq_one_letter_code
_entity_poly.pdbx_strand_id
1 'polypeptide(L)'
;MIKPIFNEELHLLKDNFNIILPQNCWKKKGGWILAPDENNNLINIGRLNSDFNGVITFKQSNREVPENIISHIDYCKNNKDYIRKIPNLQYLKDEKIVILTSTGKDSEVARHIIESQIGKRERVFTNTSLDVSQTLTLAKQNCDKIINPKEGFYTWVQEDKQIIPSRTVRKCCDIFKEGKLEDEYDSNEKISFITGLRSSESDGRKDYTLVMKNTKWSKLAQENWNMINPIIDFTEFDVWCYLLLESNVIINPLYKLGYTRVGCAIACPQQQSYINTMDKIIFPKMYDRWNKIKEKKFKDNNLWTVLNCTVEEYLWDGWKKGTKYRDNVIYEVIKEYAEHKNISLELARKFFDTPCDNGCTKTIKGKTFQRKLKNIETGLSIKFNGLNGKKLCMDCLMKELDCTKEELEDRVKEFKLGGCKMF
;
A
#
# COMPACT_ATOMS: atom_id res chain seq x y z
N MET A 1 8.90 -10.69 1.44
CA MET A 1 8.58 -10.10 2.77
C MET A 1 8.45 -11.24 3.75
N ILE A 2 9.28 -11.24 4.80
CA ILE A 2 9.27 -12.22 5.89
C ILE A 2 9.43 -11.46 7.21
N LYS A 3 8.73 -11.88 8.28
CA LYS A 3 8.86 -11.29 9.62
C LYS A 3 8.70 -12.37 10.69
N PRO A 4 9.33 -12.21 11.87
CA PRO A 4 9.09 -13.07 13.01
C PRO A 4 7.63 -12.92 13.51
N ILE A 5 7.03 -14.01 13.99
CA ILE A 5 5.77 -13.98 14.72
C ILE A 5 6.11 -13.89 16.21
N PHE A 6 5.73 -12.79 16.83
CA PHE A 6 5.96 -12.57 18.26
C PHE A 6 4.86 -13.17 19.12
N ASN A 7 5.12 -13.34 20.40
CA ASN A 7 4.18 -13.94 21.35
C ASN A 7 2.86 -13.15 21.42
N GLU A 8 2.91 -11.83 21.33
CA GLU A 8 1.72 -10.98 21.33
C GLU A 8 0.81 -11.27 20.12
N GLU A 9 1.40 -11.54 18.95
CA GLU A 9 0.64 -11.95 17.76
C GLU A 9 0.06 -13.36 17.93
N LEU A 10 0.79 -14.30 18.53
CA LEU A 10 0.31 -15.64 18.82
C LEU A 10 -0.90 -15.61 19.77
N HIS A 11 -0.84 -14.78 20.81
CA HIS A 11 -1.97 -14.58 21.72
C HIS A 11 -3.19 -14.00 21.00
N LEU A 12 -3.01 -12.95 20.17
CA LEU A 12 -4.11 -12.40 19.39
C LEU A 12 -4.77 -13.42 18.46
N LEU A 13 -3.98 -14.27 17.81
CA LEU A 13 -4.50 -15.33 16.94
C LEU A 13 -5.28 -16.39 17.73
N LYS A 14 -4.76 -16.78 18.88
CA LYS A 14 -5.43 -17.74 19.77
C LYS A 14 -6.74 -17.18 20.32
N ASP A 15 -6.68 -15.99 20.90
CA ASP A 15 -7.81 -15.44 21.67
C ASP A 15 -8.98 -15.00 20.76
N ASN A 16 -8.70 -14.52 19.55
CA ASN A 16 -9.75 -14.03 18.66
C ASN A 16 -10.19 -15.03 17.58
N PHE A 17 -9.36 -16.02 17.24
CA PHE A 17 -9.63 -16.93 16.12
C PHE A 17 -9.43 -18.40 16.45
N ASN A 18 -9.07 -18.72 17.70
CA ASN A 18 -8.75 -20.07 18.15
C ASN A 18 -7.64 -20.75 17.29
N ILE A 19 -6.68 -19.95 16.81
CA ILE A 19 -5.56 -20.43 16.01
C ILE A 19 -4.34 -20.56 16.91
N ILE A 20 -3.83 -21.78 17.03
CA ILE A 20 -2.64 -22.10 17.81
C ILE A 20 -1.50 -22.39 16.83
N LEU A 21 -0.48 -21.55 16.86
CA LEU A 21 0.75 -21.74 16.09
C LEU A 21 1.92 -22.00 17.05
N PRO A 22 2.93 -22.76 16.63
CA PRO A 22 4.15 -22.93 17.40
C PRO A 22 4.87 -21.59 17.60
N GLN A 23 5.65 -21.49 18.69
CA GLN A 23 6.56 -20.36 18.91
C GLN A 23 7.67 -20.34 17.84
N ASN A 24 8.34 -19.19 17.71
CA ASN A 24 9.47 -18.98 16.80
C ASN A 24 9.16 -19.13 15.30
N CYS A 25 7.88 -19.15 14.93
CA CYS A 25 7.49 -19.16 13.52
C CYS A 25 7.74 -17.81 12.86
N TRP A 26 7.90 -17.86 11.53
CA TRP A 26 8.01 -16.71 10.64
C TRP A 26 6.78 -16.60 9.77
N LYS A 27 6.34 -15.37 9.50
CA LYS A 27 5.25 -15.09 8.57
C LYS A 27 5.80 -14.48 7.28
N LYS A 28 5.50 -15.10 6.13
CA LYS A 28 5.86 -14.60 4.80
C LYS A 28 4.67 -13.93 4.14
N LYS A 29 4.94 -13.02 3.18
CA LYS A 29 3.92 -12.36 2.35
C LYS A 29 2.92 -13.39 1.80
N GLY A 30 1.61 -13.05 1.85
CA GLY A 30 0.55 -13.98 1.47
C GLY A 30 0.06 -14.89 2.60
N GLY A 31 0.51 -14.66 3.84
CA GLY A 31 0.04 -15.38 5.03
C GLY A 31 0.72 -16.74 5.28
N TRP A 32 1.75 -17.07 4.50
CA TRP A 32 2.50 -18.31 4.72
C TRP A 32 3.22 -18.32 6.07
N ILE A 33 3.09 -19.43 6.81
CA ILE A 33 3.74 -19.65 8.10
C ILE A 33 4.89 -20.64 7.91
N LEU A 34 6.06 -20.22 8.36
CA LEU A 34 7.31 -20.97 8.21
C LEU A 34 7.88 -21.24 9.59
N ALA A 35 8.35 -22.45 9.82
CA ALA A 35 9.06 -22.84 11.03
C ALA A 35 10.51 -23.23 10.66
N PRO A 36 11.54 -22.62 11.29
CA PRO A 36 12.92 -23.05 11.10
C PRO A 36 13.19 -24.36 11.85
N ASP A 37 13.75 -25.36 11.15
CA ASP A 37 14.21 -26.61 11.75
C ASP A 37 15.62 -26.49 12.34
N GLU A 38 16.08 -27.53 12.98
CA GLU A 38 17.43 -27.62 13.56
C GLU A 38 18.57 -27.57 12.52
N ASN A 39 18.26 -27.88 11.26
CA ASN A 39 19.18 -27.80 10.14
C ASN A 39 19.16 -26.43 9.46
N ASN A 40 18.49 -25.44 10.08
CA ASN A 40 18.36 -24.08 9.56
C ASN A 40 17.55 -23.95 8.27
N ASN A 41 16.63 -24.89 7.96
CA ASN A 41 15.71 -24.80 6.85
C ASN A 41 14.38 -24.20 7.31
N LEU A 42 13.76 -23.37 6.46
CA LEU A 42 12.40 -22.85 6.68
C LEU A 42 11.36 -23.81 6.09
N ILE A 43 10.66 -24.52 6.96
CA ILE A 43 9.58 -25.45 6.59
C ILE A 43 8.26 -24.70 6.56
N ASN A 44 7.54 -24.80 5.46
CA ASN A 44 6.19 -24.24 5.35
C ASN A 44 5.19 -25.15 6.08
N ILE A 45 4.67 -24.69 7.20
CA ILE A 45 3.72 -25.44 8.06
C ILE A 45 2.25 -25.10 7.79
N GLY A 46 1.97 -24.06 7.01
CA GLY A 46 0.61 -23.68 6.67
C GLY A 46 0.45 -22.25 6.21
N ARG A 47 -0.80 -21.80 6.16
CA ARG A 47 -1.14 -20.46 5.67
C ARG A 47 -2.31 -19.87 6.48
N LEU A 48 -2.15 -18.63 6.90
CA LEU A 48 -3.22 -17.79 7.41
C LEU A 48 -3.97 -17.15 6.24
N ASN A 49 -5.28 -17.31 6.21
CA ASN A 49 -6.16 -16.64 5.27
C ASN A 49 -7.08 -15.69 6.04
N SER A 50 -7.46 -14.60 5.40
CA SER A 50 -8.40 -13.63 5.96
C SER A 50 -9.46 -13.35 4.91
N ASP A 51 -10.73 -13.50 5.28
CA ASP A 51 -11.87 -13.18 4.44
C ASP A 51 -12.34 -11.73 4.66
N PHE A 52 -13.29 -11.28 3.84
CA PHE A 52 -13.83 -9.92 3.91
C PHE A 52 -14.73 -9.68 5.15
N ASN A 53 -15.18 -10.74 5.83
CA ASN A 53 -15.90 -10.63 7.10
C ASN A 53 -14.94 -10.38 8.28
N GLY A 54 -13.64 -10.49 8.03
CA GLY A 54 -12.60 -10.30 9.03
C GLY A 54 -12.34 -11.56 9.85
N VAL A 55 -12.68 -12.73 9.32
CA VAL A 55 -12.35 -14.01 9.94
C VAL A 55 -10.98 -14.47 9.43
N ILE A 56 -10.08 -14.79 10.36
CA ILE A 56 -8.80 -15.42 10.05
C ILE A 56 -8.92 -16.92 10.26
N THR A 57 -8.44 -17.67 9.29
CA THR A 57 -8.37 -19.15 9.36
C THR A 57 -6.94 -19.61 9.10
N PHE A 58 -6.55 -20.72 9.68
CA PHE A 58 -5.28 -21.37 9.43
C PHE A 58 -5.49 -22.67 8.67
N LYS A 59 -4.87 -22.77 7.49
CA LYS A 59 -4.84 -24.02 6.71
C LYS A 59 -3.45 -24.64 6.88
N GLN A 60 -3.38 -25.76 7.57
CA GLN A 60 -2.13 -26.52 7.73
C GLN A 60 -1.65 -27.05 6.38
N SER A 61 -0.33 -27.09 6.19
CA SER A 61 0.28 -27.76 5.04
C SER A 61 0.33 -29.27 5.24
N ASN A 62 0.65 -29.99 4.17
CA ASN A 62 0.86 -31.45 4.25
C ASN A 62 2.24 -31.82 4.84
N ARG A 63 3.05 -30.82 5.21
CA ARG A 63 4.37 -31.03 5.83
C ARG A 63 4.21 -31.08 7.34
N GLU A 64 4.96 -31.94 7.97
CA GLU A 64 5.03 -32.02 9.42
C GLU A 64 5.68 -30.76 10.00
N VAL A 65 5.18 -30.35 11.14
CA VAL A 65 5.79 -29.28 11.92
C VAL A 65 7.09 -29.83 12.52
N PRO A 66 8.23 -29.14 12.38
CA PRO A 66 9.47 -29.60 13.00
C PRO A 66 9.30 -29.83 14.51
N GLU A 67 9.81 -30.93 15.03
CA GLU A 67 9.78 -31.20 16.46
C GLU A 67 10.55 -30.16 17.26
N ASN A 68 11.70 -29.72 16.73
CA ASN A 68 12.53 -28.69 17.32
C ASN A 68 12.55 -27.45 16.40
N ILE A 69 11.88 -26.39 16.83
CA ILE A 69 11.89 -25.10 16.17
C ILE A 69 12.90 -24.21 16.85
N ILE A 70 13.99 -23.86 16.14
CA ILE A 70 15.01 -22.97 16.70
C ILE A 70 14.48 -21.55 16.90
N SER A 71 15.05 -20.85 17.89
CA SER A 71 14.61 -19.48 18.20
C SER A 71 14.86 -18.52 17.03
N HIS A 72 14.07 -17.42 16.98
CA HIS A 72 14.32 -16.36 16.00
C HIS A 72 15.76 -15.81 16.07
N ILE A 73 16.31 -15.70 17.29
CA ILE A 73 17.66 -15.20 17.53
C ILE A 73 18.69 -16.17 16.96
N ASP A 74 18.56 -17.47 17.23
CA ASP A 74 19.53 -18.46 16.75
C ASP A 74 19.42 -18.64 15.23
N TYR A 75 18.21 -18.61 14.69
CA TYR A 75 18.02 -18.59 13.24
C TYR A 75 18.71 -17.38 12.60
N CYS A 76 18.60 -16.19 13.19
CA CYS A 76 19.29 -15.00 12.70
C CYS A 76 20.81 -15.09 12.87
N LYS A 77 21.32 -15.64 13.97
CA LYS A 77 22.77 -15.84 14.17
C LYS A 77 23.39 -16.73 13.07
N ASN A 78 22.65 -17.76 12.66
CA ASN A 78 23.09 -18.68 11.62
C ASN A 78 23.02 -18.08 10.20
N ASN A 79 22.28 -16.96 10.00
CA ASN A 79 21.99 -16.37 8.70
C ASN A 79 22.28 -14.86 8.64
N LYS A 80 23.27 -14.35 9.38
CA LYS A 80 23.56 -12.91 9.53
C LYS A 80 24.37 -12.29 8.37
N ASP A 81 23.92 -12.47 7.14
CA ASP A 81 24.58 -11.92 5.94
C ASP A 81 24.57 -10.39 5.86
N TYR A 82 23.71 -9.72 6.63
CA TYR A 82 23.58 -8.27 6.64
C TYR A 82 24.87 -7.55 7.00
N ILE A 83 25.75 -8.16 7.79
CA ILE A 83 27.02 -7.55 8.24
C ILE A 83 27.85 -7.09 7.04
N ARG A 84 27.90 -7.91 5.99
CA ARG A 84 28.66 -7.60 4.75
C ARG A 84 28.03 -6.49 3.92
N LYS A 85 26.78 -6.14 4.19
CA LYS A 85 26.01 -5.15 3.45
C LYS A 85 26.00 -3.78 4.13
N ILE A 86 26.59 -3.66 5.32
CA ILE A 86 26.69 -2.38 6.04
C ILE A 86 27.72 -1.51 5.33
N PRO A 87 27.32 -0.35 4.77
CA PRO A 87 28.28 0.55 4.11
C PRO A 87 29.16 1.30 5.11
N ASN A 88 30.33 1.72 4.67
CA ASN A 88 31.14 2.68 5.42
C ASN A 88 30.61 4.10 5.18
N LEU A 89 30.17 4.77 6.24
CA LEU A 89 29.54 6.10 6.21
C LEU A 89 30.35 7.16 6.97
N GLN A 90 31.58 6.85 7.39
CA GLN A 90 32.45 7.78 8.12
C GLN A 90 32.72 9.10 7.39
N TYR A 91 32.68 9.08 6.05
CA TYR A 91 32.86 10.27 5.21
C TYR A 91 31.76 11.34 5.40
N LEU A 92 30.62 10.96 5.98
CA LEU A 92 29.50 11.86 6.26
C LEU A 92 29.62 12.59 7.61
N LYS A 93 30.69 12.35 8.37
CA LYS A 93 30.82 12.83 9.76
C LYS A 93 30.66 14.34 9.88
N ASP A 94 31.19 15.11 8.94
CA ASP A 94 31.19 16.56 8.95
C ASP A 94 30.07 17.18 8.12
N GLU A 95 29.17 16.38 7.56
CA GLU A 95 27.99 16.85 6.83
C GLU A 95 26.82 17.14 7.77
N LYS A 96 25.92 18.04 7.34
CA LYS A 96 24.61 18.20 7.99
C LYS A 96 23.74 17.00 7.65
N ILE A 97 23.50 16.16 8.66
CA ILE A 97 22.74 14.92 8.55
C ILE A 97 21.42 15.04 9.29
N VAL A 98 20.34 14.69 8.62
CA VAL A 98 18.98 14.59 9.18
C VAL A 98 18.46 13.17 8.97
N ILE A 99 18.10 12.48 10.05
CA ILE A 99 17.59 11.11 10.00
C ILE A 99 16.06 11.15 9.93
N LEU A 100 15.52 10.73 8.79
CA LEU A 100 14.07 10.61 8.61
C LEU A 100 13.59 9.27 9.18
N THR A 101 12.92 9.34 10.32
CA THR A 101 12.37 8.13 10.95
C THR A 101 10.86 8.09 10.85
N SER A 102 10.32 6.91 10.60
CA SER A 102 8.89 6.59 10.71
C SER A 102 8.60 5.72 11.94
N THR A 103 9.57 5.56 12.84
CA THR A 103 9.59 4.54 13.91
C THR A 103 9.39 3.12 13.39
N GLY A 104 9.53 2.91 12.09
CA GLY A 104 9.44 1.62 11.44
C GLY A 104 10.78 0.88 11.46
N LYS A 105 10.73 -0.43 11.28
CA LYS A 105 11.91 -1.30 11.32
C LYS A 105 13.06 -0.86 10.41
N ASP A 106 12.71 -0.43 9.19
CA ASP A 106 13.72 -0.05 8.20
C ASP A 106 14.40 1.28 8.55
N SER A 107 13.64 2.29 8.98
CA SER A 107 14.20 3.57 9.41
C SER A 107 14.98 3.45 10.71
N GLU A 108 14.61 2.53 11.59
CA GLU A 108 15.33 2.28 12.84
C GLU A 108 16.69 1.63 12.61
N VAL A 109 16.76 0.65 11.69
CA VAL A 109 18.04 0.03 11.31
C VAL A 109 18.95 1.06 10.62
N ALA A 110 18.41 1.85 9.69
CA ALA A 110 19.18 2.91 9.02
C ALA A 110 19.72 3.95 10.03
N ARG A 111 18.89 4.37 11.01
CA ARG A 111 19.29 5.25 12.10
C ARG A 111 20.46 4.64 12.90
N HIS A 112 20.31 3.40 13.34
CA HIS A 112 21.31 2.76 14.18
C HIS A 112 22.65 2.57 13.45
N ILE A 113 22.63 2.20 12.17
CA ILE A 113 23.83 2.05 11.35
C ILE A 113 24.57 3.38 11.21
N ILE A 114 23.88 4.47 10.92
CA ILE A 114 24.54 5.77 10.76
C ILE A 114 25.07 6.30 12.10
N GLU A 115 24.28 6.23 13.16
CA GLU A 115 24.67 6.74 14.47
C GLU A 115 25.80 5.94 15.13
N SER A 116 25.89 4.63 14.87
CA SER A 116 27.01 3.81 15.34
C SER A 116 28.35 4.21 14.71
N GLN A 117 28.32 4.80 13.52
CA GLN A 117 29.52 5.19 12.79
C GLN A 117 29.93 6.65 13.00
N ILE A 118 28.97 7.57 13.01
CA ILE A 118 29.27 9.02 13.04
C ILE A 118 28.66 9.76 14.24
N GLY A 119 28.04 9.01 15.17
CA GLY A 119 27.40 9.56 16.37
C GLY A 119 25.98 10.09 16.13
N LYS A 120 25.32 10.51 17.21
CA LYS A 120 23.94 11.00 17.19
C LYS A 120 23.76 12.17 16.21
N ARG A 121 22.64 12.17 15.49
CA ARG A 121 22.22 13.22 14.54
C ARG A 121 20.77 13.60 14.78
N GLU A 122 20.32 14.71 14.20
CA GLU A 122 18.93 15.16 14.28
C GLU A 122 17.99 14.09 13.73
N ARG A 123 17.01 13.66 14.53
CA ARG A 123 16.00 12.66 14.19
C ARG A 123 14.66 13.34 13.99
N VAL A 124 14.07 13.17 12.82
CA VAL A 124 12.84 13.83 12.41
C VAL A 124 11.75 12.83 12.10
N PHE A 125 10.61 13.00 12.73
CA PHE A 125 9.40 12.23 12.46
C PHE A 125 8.35 13.11 11.79
N THR A 126 7.83 12.71 10.64
CA THR A 126 6.71 13.39 9.99
C THR A 126 5.41 12.70 10.37
N ASN A 127 4.61 13.37 11.20
CA ASN A 127 3.29 12.90 11.62
C ASN A 127 2.30 13.00 10.46
N THR A 128 1.74 11.87 10.06
CA THR A 128 0.76 11.79 8.97
C THR A 128 -0.68 12.03 9.43
N SER A 129 -0.90 12.31 10.71
CA SER A 129 -2.20 12.32 11.39
C SER A 129 -3.00 10.99 11.34
N LEU A 130 -2.40 9.95 10.79
CA LEU A 130 -2.90 8.57 10.78
C LEU A 130 -2.06 7.65 11.67
N ASP A 131 -1.03 8.20 12.30
CA ASP A 131 -0.15 7.43 13.17
C ASP A 131 -0.85 7.14 14.50
N VAL A 132 -0.81 5.87 14.91
CA VAL A 132 -1.44 5.44 16.15
C VAL A 132 -0.63 5.88 17.39
N SER A 133 -1.28 5.86 18.56
CA SER A 133 -0.68 6.34 19.80
C SER A 133 0.67 5.71 20.12
N GLN A 134 0.84 4.41 19.87
CA GLN A 134 2.09 3.69 20.10
C GLN A 134 3.24 4.25 19.24
N THR A 135 2.98 4.51 17.96
CA THR A 135 3.93 5.13 17.04
C THR A 135 4.28 6.55 17.46
N LEU A 136 3.27 7.37 17.81
CA LEU A 136 3.47 8.75 18.26
C LEU A 136 4.23 8.83 19.59
N THR A 137 3.98 7.90 20.51
CA THR A 137 4.72 7.82 21.79
C THR A 137 6.20 7.53 21.53
N LEU A 138 6.49 6.55 20.65
CA LEU A 138 7.88 6.26 20.28
C LEU A 138 8.55 7.45 19.57
N ALA A 139 7.84 8.14 18.69
CA ALA A 139 8.37 9.32 18.02
C ALA A 139 8.71 10.44 19.03
N LYS A 140 7.81 10.71 20.00
CA LYS A 140 8.06 11.70 21.06
C LYS A 140 9.26 11.36 21.95
N GLN A 141 9.51 10.07 22.18
CA GLN A 141 10.62 9.62 23.02
C GLN A 141 11.97 9.61 22.30
N ASN A 142 11.96 9.42 20.98
CA ASN A 142 13.16 9.09 20.21
C ASN A 142 13.51 10.06 19.09
N CYS A 143 12.66 11.06 18.81
CA CYS A 143 12.92 12.08 17.78
C CYS A 143 13.17 13.43 18.40
N ASP A 144 14.08 14.18 17.80
CA ASP A 144 14.40 15.54 18.21
C ASP A 144 13.35 16.52 17.67
N LYS A 145 12.70 16.20 16.54
CA LYS A 145 11.69 17.04 15.90
C LYS A 145 10.53 16.20 15.38
N ILE A 146 9.30 16.71 15.57
CA ILE A 146 8.07 16.15 15.02
C ILE A 146 7.41 17.19 14.12
N ILE A 147 7.30 16.90 12.83
CA ILE A 147 6.62 17.75 11.85
C ILE A 147 5.16 17.35 11.80
N ASN A 148 4.27 18.25 12.18
CA ASN A 148 2.83 18.01 12.17
C ASN A 148 2.18 18.59 10.90
N PRO A 149 1.17 17.93 10.31
CA PRO A 149 0.43 18.49 9.20
C PRO A 149 -0.44 19.67 9.67
N LYS A 150 -0.67 20.65 8.77
CA LYS A 150 -1.57 21.79 9.02
C LYS A 150 -3.02 21.34 9.17
N GLU A 151 -3.37 20.28 8.46
CA GLU A 151 -4.70 19.69 8.45
C GLU A 151 -4.62 18.17 8.64
N GLY A 152 -5.63 17.58 9.32
CA GLY A 152 -5.69 16.14 9.53
C GLY A 152 -6.11 15.38 8.27
N PHE A 153 -5.56 14.18 8.07
CA PHE A 153 -5.88 13.32 6.92
C PHE A 153 -7.38 13.07 6.74
N TYR A 154 -8.12 12.83 7.83
CA TYR A 154 -9.56 12.56 7.75
C TYR A 154 -10.36 13.78 7.28
N THR A 155 -9.96 14.99 7.65
CA THR A 155 -10.56 16.22 7.15
C THR A 155 -10.27 16.39 5.68
N TRP A 156 -8.99 16.32 5.32
CA TRP A 156 -8.56 16.43 3.93
C TRP A 156 -9.24 15.45 2.99
N VAL A 157 -9.34 14.16 3.35
CA VAL A 157 -9.92 13.14 2.46
C VAL A 157 -11.44 13.27 2.31
N GLN A 158 -12.10 13.94 3.25
CA GLN A 158 -13.55 14.18 3.18
C GLN A 158 -13.94 15.32 2.23
N GLU A 159 -13.02 16.17 1.83
CA GLU A 159 -13.29 17.18 0.80
C GLU A 159 -13.79 16.54 -0.49
N ASP A 160 -14.75 17.19 -1.14
CA ASP A 160 -15.45 16.64 -2.31
C ASP A 160 -14.53 16.31 -3.48
N LYS A 161 -13.48 17.11 -3.67
CA LYS A 161 -12.51 16.92 -4.77
C LYS A 161 -11.43 15.88 -4.47
N GLN A 162 -11.34 15.37 -3.25
CA GLN A 162 -10.35 14.39 -2.87
C GLN A 162 -10.86 12.97 -3.12
N ILE A 163 -9.99 12.15 -3.68
CA ILE A 163 -10.26 10.73 -3.89
C ILE A 163 -9.62 9.90 -2.77
N ILE A 164 -10.22 8.77 -2.48
CA ILE A 164 -9.62 7.79 -1.56
C ILE A 164 -8.23 7.38 -2.10
N PRO A 165 -7.15 7.48 -1.31
CA PRO A 165 -5.84 7.03 -1.72
C PRO A 165 -5.84 5.56 -2.12
N SER A 166 -5.10 5.21 -3.17
CA SER A 166 -4.96 3.84 -3.64
C SER A 166 -3.49 3.46 -3.81
N ARG A 167 -3.20 2.21 -4.18
CA ARG A 167 -1.82 1.78 -4.45
C ARG A 167 -1.14 2.56 -5.58
N THR A 168 -1.92 3.10 -6.51
CA THR A 168 -1.44 3.86 -7.67
C THR A 168 -1.53 5.38 -7.50
N VAL A 169 -2.43 5.86 -6.62
CA VAL A 169 -2.63 7.30 -6.39
C VAL A 169 -2.46 7.60 -4.91
N ARG A 170 -1.33 8.19 -4.54
CA ARG A 170 -0.92 8.42 -3.16
C ARG A 170 -0.61 9.89 -2.87
N LYS A 171 -1.48 10.81 -3.29
CA LYS A 171 -1.33 12.25 -2.98
C LYS A 171 -1.12 12.52 -1.48
N CYS A 172 -1.68 11.65 -0.63
CA CYS A 172 -1.48 11.75 0.81
C CYS A 172 0.00 11.63 1.23
N CYS A 173 0.82 10.85 0.51
CA CYS A 173 2.25 10.78 0.81
C CYS A 173 2.95 12.09 0.50
N ASP A 174 2.59 12.74 -0.59
CA ASP A 174 3.17 14.02 -0.97
C ASP A 174 2.77 15.13 0.02
N ILE A 175 1.51 15.14 0.48
CA ILE A 175 0.97 16.18 1.36
C ILE A 175 1.39 15.98 2.84
N PHE A 176 1.27 14.74 3.35
CA PHE A 176 1.43 14.45 4.78
C PHE A 176 2.79 13.89 5.17
N LYS A 177 3.64 13.54 4.20
CA LYS A 177 4.91 12.89 4.50
C LYS A 177 6.09 13.56 3.80
N GLU A 178 6.15 13.46 2.47
CA GLU A 178 7.34 13.84 1.70
C GLU A 178 7.46 15.37 1.54
N GLY A 179 6.37 16.06 1.18
CA GLY A 179 6.38 17.50 0.93
C GLY A 179 6.52 18.39 2.18
N LYS A 180 6.45 17.79 3.38
CA LYS A 180 6.59 18.55 4.62
C LYS A 180 8.03 18.99 4.95
N LEU A 181 9.00 18.33 4.36
CA LEU A 181 10.41 18.65 4.61
C LEU A 181 10.79 20.02 4.01
N GLU A 182 10.18 20.39 2.88
CA GLU A 182 10.41 21.71 2.26
C GLU A 182 9.87 22.88 3.11
N ASP A 183 8.85 22.63 3.93
CA ASP A 183 8.32 23.63 4.87
C ASP A 183 9.27 23.87 6.08
N GLU A 184 10.20 22.93 6.34
CA GLU A 184 10.99 22.87 7.59
C GLU A 184 12.49 23.06 7.39
N TYR A 185 12.99 22.85 6.18
CA TYR A 185 14.42 22.98 5.85
C TYR A 185 14.62 23.88 4.65
N ASP A 186 15.67 24.71 4.71
CA ASP A 186 16.04 25.56 3.59
C ASP A 186 16.58 24.72 2.43
N SER A 187 15.93 24.82 1.27
CA SER A 187 16.33 24.12 0.04
C SER A 187 17.71 24.57 -0.51
N ASN A 188 18.21 25.73 -0.08
CA ASN A 188 19.56 26.20 -0.43
C ASN A 188 20.65 25.59 0.44
N GLU A 189 20.30 25.01 1.58
CA GLU A 189 21.24 24.38 2.48
C GLU A 189 21.60 22.97 2.01
N LYS A 190 22.89 22.63 2.07
CA LYS A 190 23.36 21.26 1.76
C LYS A 190 23.02 20.32 2.90
N ILE A 191 22.08 19.42 2.69
CA ILE A 191 21.60 18.45 3.70
C ILE A 191 21.62 17.04 3.12
N SER A 192 22.10 16.08 3.92
CA SER A 192 22.01 14.66 3.62
C SER A 192 20.95 14.00 4.52
N PHE A 193 19.84 13.58 3.91
CA PHE A 193 18.74 12.90 4.59
C PHE A 193 18.96 11.40 4.63
N ILE A 194 18.98 10.81 5.81
CA ILE A 194 19.06 9.36 5.99
C ILE A 194 17.67 8.75 5.87
N THR A 195 17.52 7.73 5.03
CA THR A 195 16.25 7.02 4.83
C THR A 195 16.40 5.51 4.99
N GLY A 196 15.32 4.84 5.35
CA GLY A 196 15.23 3.39 5.43
C GLY A 196 14.77 2.72 4.13
N LEU A 197 15.23 3.21 2.97
CA LEU A 197 14.86 2.64 1.68
C LEU A 197 15.69 1.39 1.37
N ARG A 198 15.06 0.38 0.75
CA ARG A 198 15.69 -0.84 0.26
C ARG A 198 15.33 -1.11 -1.20
N SER A 199 16.30 -1.52 -2.01
CA SER A 199 16.08 -1.91 -3.41
C SER A 199 15.11 -3.10 -3.54
N SER A 200 15.20 -4.04 -2.60
CA SER A 200 14.34 -5.24 -2.54
C SER A 200 12.87 -5.00 -2.19
N GLU A 201 12.48 -3.77 -1.84
CA GLU A 201 11.11 -3.47 -1.38
C GLU A 201 10.09 -3.43 -2.53
N SER A 202 10.50 -2.98 -3.71
CA SER A 202 9.65 -2.94 -4.91
C SER A 202 10.47 -2.82 -6.19
N ASP A 203 9.88 -3.23 -7.31
CA ASP A 203 10.50 -3.08 -8.64
C ASP A 203 10.86 -1.64 -8.98
N GLY A 204 10.09 -0.67 -8.53
CA GLY A 204 10.39 0.76 -8.74
C GLY A 204 11.57 1.30 -7.94
N ARG A 205 12.22 0.47 -7.09
CA ARG A 205 13.39 0.85 -6.30
C ARG A 205 14.65 0.05 -6.66
N LYS A 206 14.59 -0.78 -7.68
CA LYS A 206 15.74 -1.63 -8.09
C LYS A 206 17.00 -0.83 -8.40
N ASP A 207 16.82 0.36 -8.98
CA ASP A 207 17.91 1.23 -9.43
C ASP A 207 18.33 2.26 -8.36
N TYR A 208 17.76 2.17 -7.15
CA TYR A 208 18.15 3.04 -6.06
C TYR A 208 19.52 2.64 -5.52
N THR A 209 20.33 3.65 -5.19
CA THR A 209 21.71 3.51 -4.72
C THR A 209 21.88 4.02 -3.30
N LEU A 210 23.04 3.77 -2.71
CA LEU A 210 23.40 4.27 -1.37
C LEU A 210 23.25 5.79 -1.27
N VAL A 211 23.72 6.52 -2.27
CA VAL A 211 23.62 8.00 -2.35
C VAL A 211 22.84 8.36 -3.60
N MET A 212 21.81 9.13 -3.45
CA MET A 212 21.01 9.62 -4.58
C MET A 212 20.45 11.01 -4.33
N LYS A 213 20.18 11.73 -5.41
CA LYS A 213 19.45 12.99 -5.36
C LYS A 213 17.96 12.73 -5.16
N ASN A 214 17.30 13.61 -4.42
CA ASN A 214 15.85 13.52 -4.29
C ASN A 214 15.15 14.09 -5.53
N THR A 215 14.54 13.23 -6.32
CA THR A 215 13.83 13.62 -7.55
C THR A 215 12.37 14.01 -7.35
N LYS A 216 11.86 13.93 -6.11
CA LYS A 216 10.45 14.18 -5.80
C LYS A 216 10.18 15.57 -5.23
N TRP A 217 11.20 16.25 -4.74
CA TRP A 217 11.10 17.56 -4.09
C TRP A 217 11.36 18.69 -5.11
N SER A 218 11.41 19.94 -4.66
CA SER A 218 11.65 21.08 -5.52
C SER A 218 12.99 20.99 -6.28
N LYS A 219 13.15 21.79 -7.37
CA LYS A 219 14.41 21.82 -8.12
C LYS A 219 15.60 22.22 -7.23
N LEU A 220 15.41 23.21 -6.34
CA LEU A 220 16.45 23.65 -5.42
C LEU A 220 16.82 22.54 -4.43
N ALA A 221 15.83 21.86 -3.86
CA ALA A 221 16.06 20.72 -2.98
C ALA A 221 16.81 19.58 -3.68
N GLN A 222 16.53 19.31 -4.96
CA GLN A 222 17.24 18.29 -5.74
C GLN A 222 18.73 18.57 -5.90
N GLU A 223 19.13 19.84 -5.99
CA GLU A 223 20.54 20.22 -6.14
C GLU A 223 21.32 20.10 -4.83
N ASN A 224 20.73 20.49 -3.70
CA ASN A 224 21.42 20.60 -2.41
C ASN A 224 21.12 19.45 -1.45
N TRP A 225 20.02 18.71 -1.64
CA TRP A 225 19.63 17.62 -0.76
C TRP A 225 20.00 16.25 -1.33
N ASN A 226 20.74 15.50 -0.54
CA ASN A 226 21.04 14.10 -0.84
C ASN A 226 20.12 13.19 -0.03
N MET A 227 19.83 12.01 -0.57
CA MET A 227 19.25 10.89 0.17
C MET A 227 20.33 9.83 0.35
N ILE A 228 20.56 9.44 1.58
CA ILE A 228 21.49 8.37 1.93
C ILE A 228 20.66 7.17 2.42
N ASN A 229 20.88 6.02 1.80
CA ASN A 229 20.11 4.80 2.04
C ASN A 229 21.00 3.70 2.63
N PRO A 230 21.32 3.72 3.92
CA PRO A 230 22.32 2.82 4.54
C PRO A 230 22.00 1.33 4.42
N ILE A 231 20.71 1.01 4.21
CA ILE A 231 20.23 -0.36 4.10
C ILE A 231 19.74 -0.73 2.70
N ILE A 232 20.23 -0.02 1.67
CA ILE A 232 19.75 -0.20 0.29
C ILE A 232 19.84 -1.66 -0.19
N ASP A 233 20.89 -2.37 0.20
CA ASP A 233 21.16 -3.76 -0.18
C ASP A 233 20.57 -4.79 0.80
N PHE A 234 19.89 -4.34 1.85
CA PHE A 234 19.27 -5.25 2.81
C PHE A 234 18.02 -5.90 2.24
N THR A 235 17.86 -7.19 2.45
CA THR A 235 16.58 -7.87 2.35
C THR A 235 15.73 -7.57 3.60
N GLU A 236 14.45 -7.90 3.56
CA GLU A 236 13.62 -7.77 4.76
C GLU A 236 14.07 -8.71 5.89
N PHE A 237 14.64 -9.85 5.54
CA PHE A 237 15.22 -10.76 6.51
C PHE A 237 16.45 -10.15 7.20
N ASP A 238 17.34 -9.51 6.43
CA ASP A 238 18.50 -8.79 7.00
C ASP A 238 18.08 -7.73 8.03
N VAL A 239 17.02 -6.99 7.72
CA VAL A 239 16.47 -5.99 8.66
C VAL A 239 16.01 -6.63 9.97
N TRP A 240 15.32 -7.77 9.89
CA TRP A 240 14.87 -8.48 11.10
C TRP A 240 16.03 -9.11 11.87
N CYS A 241 17.01 -9.68 11.19
CA CYS A 241 18.22 -10.17 11.85
C CYS A 241 18.96 -9.04 12.59
N TYR A 242 19.10 -7.90 11.94
CA TYR A 242 19.69 -6.71 12.58
C TYR A 242 18.93 -6.32 13.85
N LEU A 243 17.62 -6.16 13.76
CA LEU A 243 16.75 -5.77 14.89
C LEU A 243 16.75 -6.77 16.05
N LEU A 244 16.97 -8.05 15.77
CA LEU A 244 16.94 -9.10 16.78
C LEU A 244 18.32 -9.37 17.41
N LEU A 245 19.40 -9.02 16.70
CA LEU A 245 20.76 -9.31 17.15
C LEU A 245 21.50 -8.09 17.69
N GLU A 246 21.21 -6.90 17.15
CA GLU A 246 21.89 -5.69 17.59
C GLU A 246 21.24 -5.09 18.85
N SER A 247 22.06 -4.61 19.76
CA SER A 247 21.58 -3.93 20.96
C SER A 247 21.17 -2.48 20.65
N ASN A 248 20.35 -1.90 21.50
CA ASN A 248 19.92 -0.49 21.41
C ASN A 248 19.15 -0.10 20.15
N VAL A 249 18.55 -1.08 19.46
CA VAL A 249 17.57 -0.85 18.40
C VAL A 249 16.14 -1.01 18.94
N ILE A 250 15.23 -0.22 18.40
CA ILE A 250 13.84 -0.16 18.89
C ILE A 250 12.92 -0.88 17.91
N ILE A 251 12.19 -1.87 18.42
CA ILE A 251 11.14 -2.54 17.65
C ILE A 251 9.80 -1.91 18.01
N ASN A 252 9.16 -1.24 17.03
CA ASN A 252 7.84 -0.68 17.24
C ASN A 252 6.83 -1.77 17.67
N PRO A 253 6.05 -1.56 18.75
CA PRO A 253 5.10 -2.55 19.29
C PRO A 253 4.10 -3.08 18.27
N LEU A 254 3.74 -2.32 17.23
CA LEU A 254 2.83 -2.78 16.19
C LEU A 254 3.34 -4.04 15.47
N TYR A 255 4.65 -4.18 15.30
CA TYR A 255 5.20 -5.40 14.69
C TYR A 255 4.94 -6.64 15.55
N LYS A 256 4.95 -6.47 16.88
CA LYS A 256 4.63 -7.55 17.81
C LYS A 256 3.15 -7.96 17.76
N LEU A 257 2.28 -7.02 17.37
CA LEU A 257 0.85 -7.24 17.17
C LEU A 257 0.50 -7.76 15.75
N GLY A 258 1.48 -8.16 14.95
CA GLY A 258 1.24 -8.77 13.64
C GLY A 258 1.33 -7.84 12.44
N TYR A 259 1.54 -6.53 12.64
CA TYR A 259 1.72 -5.59 11.54
C TYR A 259 3.00 -5.88 10.78
N THR A 260 2.95 -5.70 9.46
CA THR A 260 4.12 -5.84 8.57
C THR A 260 4.75 -4.50 8.22
N ARG A 261 4.00 -3.42 8.46
CA ARG A 261 4.42 -2.03 8.27
C ARG A 261 3.82 -1.18 9.37
N VAL A 262 4.54 -0.16 9.78
CA VAL A 262 4.07 0.91 10.67
C VAL A 262 4.03 2.23 9.91
N GLY A 263 3.28 3.19 10.43
CA GLY A 263 2.97 4.45 9.77
C GLY A 263 1.74 4.38 8.87
N CYS A 264 0.92 5.43 8.88
CA CYS A 264 -0.37 5.52 8.19
C CYS A 264 -1.27 4.30 8.50
N ALA A 265 -1.39 3.91 9.76
CA ALA A 265 -2.21 2.81 10.19
C ALA A 265 -3.64 2.94 9.64
N ILE A 266 -4.28 1.82 9.30
CA ILE A 266 -5.68 1.72 8.83
C ILE A 266 -5.91 2.27 7.41
N ALA A 267 -5.45 3.50 7.09
CA ALA A 267 -5.72 4.14 5.80
C ALA A 267 -4.58 3.99 4.77
N CYS A 268 -3.58 3.14 5.03
CA CYS A 268 -2.51 2.89 4.07
C CYS A 268 -2.91 1.85 3.02
N PRO A 269 -3.02 2.20 1.73
CA PRO A 269 -3.40 1.24 0.70
C PRO A 269 -2.33 0.16 0.44
N GLN A 270 -1.11 0.34 0.94
CA GLN A 270 -0.03 -0.65 0.85
C GLN A 270 -0.12 -1.77 1.90
N GLN A 271 -0.98 -1.63 2.91
CA GLN A 271 -1.20 -2.66 3.91
C GLN A 271 -1.82 -3.92 3.29
N GLN A 272 -1.43 -5.09 3.78
CA GLN A 272 -2.03 -6.36 3.38
C GLN A 272 -3.46 -6.48 3.92
N SER A 273 -4.31 -7.24 3.25
CA SER A 273 -5.73 -7.42 3.65
C SER A 273 -5.87 -8.02 5.05
N TYR A 274 -4.97 -8.92 5.44
CA TYR A 274 -4.87 -9.46 6.79
C TYR A 274 -4.84 -8.37 7.89
N ILE A 275 -4.19 -7.24 7.61
CA ILE A 275 -4.10 -6.12 8.56
C ILE A 275 -5.46 -5.46 8.79
N ASN A 276 -6.39 -5.50 7.83
CA ASN A 276 -7.74 -4.97 8.04
C ASN A 276 -8.45 -5.67 9.22
N THR A 277 -8.26 -6.99 9.37
CA THR A 277 -8.78 -7.74 10.51
C THR A 277 -8.11 -7.30 11.82
N MET A 278 -6.79 -7.13 11.79
CA MET A 278 -6.04 -6.66 12.95
C MET A 278 -6.45 -5.23 13.34
N ASP A 279 -6.63 -4.34 12.37
CA ASP A 279 -7.13 -2.97 12.58
C ASP A 279 -8.50 -2.95 13.27
N LYS A 280 -9.41 -3.84 12.83
CA LYS A 280 -10.75 -3.97 13.42
C LYS A 280 -10.71 -4.36 14.90
N ILE A 281 -9.74 -5.23 15.28
CA ILE A 281 -9.59 -5.71 16.65
C ILE A 281 -8.84 -4.70 17.51
N ILE A 282 -7.70 -4.18 17.01
CA ILE A 282 -6.76 -3.38 17.81
C ILE A 282 -7.18 -1.90 17.85
N PHE A 283 -7.73 -1.38 16.74
CA PHE A 283 -8.13 0.02 16.60
C PHE A 283 -9.57 0.20 16.11
N PRO A 284 -10.59 -0.38 16.77
CA PRO A 284 -11.96 -0.42 16.26
C PRO A 284 -12.52 0.96 15.92
N LYS A 285 -12.31 1.96 16.77
CA LYS A 285 -12.81 3.33 16.54
C LYS A 285 -12.22 3.97 15.28
N MET A 286 -10.92 3.78 15.03
CA MET A 286 -10.26 4.32 13.83
C MET A 286 -10.71 3.55 12.58
N TYR A 287 -10.83 2.23 12.70
CA TYR A 287 -11.33 1.35 11.64
C TYR A 287 -12.74 1.75 11.19
N ASP A 288 -13.65 1.93 12.14
CA ASP A 288 -15.05 2.33 11.88
C ASP A 288 -15.12 3.73 11.26
N ARG A 289 -14.33 4.69 11.77
CA ARG A 289 -14.26 6.02 11.20
C ARG A 289 -13.80 5.99 9.74
N TRP A 290 -12.77 5.21 9.44
CA TRP A 290 -12.26 5.07 8.08
C TRP A 290 -13.28 4.39 7.16
N ASN A 291 -13.96 3.36 7.62
CA ASN A 291 -15.01 2.69 6.86
C ASN A 291 -16.17 3.62 6.53
N LYS A 292 -16.63 4.44 7.48
CA LYS A 292 -17.68 5.45 7.22
C LYS A 292 -17.27 6.45 6.12
N ILE A 293 -16.02 6.90 6.13
CA ILE A 293 -15.51 7.80 5.07
C ILE A 293 -15.46 7.09 3.71
N LYS A 294 -14.93 5.86 3.67
CA LYS A 294 -14.88 5.06 2.45
C LYS A 294 -16.28 4.79 1.89
N GLU A 295 -17.22 4.41 2.75
CA GLU A 295 -18.61 4.12 2.37
C GLU A 295 -19.30 5.36 1.80
N LYS A 296 -19.15 6.52 2.46
CA LYS A 296 -19.68 7.79 1.95
C LYS A 296 -19.11 8.10 0.57
N LYS A 297 -17.79 8.10 0.41
CA LYS A 297 -17.12 8.35 -0.89
C LYS A 297 -17.51 7.32 -1.96
N PHE A 298 -17.76 6.07 -1.59
CA PHE A 298 -18.23 5.04 -2.49
C PHE A 298 -19.62 5.37 -3.05
N LYS A 299 -20.52 5.79 -2.19
CA LYS A 299 -21.90 6.18 -2.56
C LYS A 299 -21.93 7.49 -3.35
N ASP A 300 -21.30 8.55 -2.83
CA ASP A 300 -21.31 9.89 -3.42
C ASP A 300 -20.68 9.92 -4.83
N ASN A 301 -19.69 9.07 -5.10
CA ASN A 301 -19.01 9.01 -6.40
C ASN A 301 -19.51 7.86 -7.29
N ASN A 302 -20.60 7.17 -6.92
CA ASN A 302 -21.10 6.01 -7.65
C ASN A 302 -20.01 4.99 -8.02
N LEU A 303 -19.08 4.72 -7.07
CA LEU A 303 -17.90 3.88 -7.35
C LEU A 303 -18.26 2.43 -7.69
N TRP A 304 -19.44 1.97 -7.25
CA TRP A 304 -19.96 0.65 -7.62
C TRP A 304 -20.12 0.48 -9.13
N THR A 305 -20.44 1.55 -9.88
CA THR A 305 -20.54 1.54 -11.35
C THR A 305 -19.17 1.51 -12.04
N VAL A 306 -18.15 2.03 -11.34
CA VAL A 306 -16.78 2.15 -11.89
C VAL A 306 -15.93 0.94 -11.54
N LEU A 307 -16.12 0.38 -10.33
CA LEU A 307 -15.26 -0.67 -9.77
C LEU A 307 -15.90 -2.07 -9.87
N ASN A 308 -17.19 -2.16 -10.19
CA ASN A 308 -17.96 -3.40 -10.26
C ASN A 308 -17.76 -4.30 -9.02
N CYS A 309 -17.89 -3.71 -7.83
CA CYS A 309 -17.76 -4.40 -6.57
C CYS A 309 -18.84 -3.95 -5.59
N THR A 310 -19.18 -4.81 -4.62
CA THR A 310 -20.08 -4.44 -3.53
C THR A 310 -19.42 -3.44 -2.58
N VAL A 311 -20.22 -2.81 -1.72
CA VAL A 311 -19.68 -1.91 -0.70
C VAL A 311 -18.75 -2.64 0.27
N GLU A 312 -19.11 -3.88 0.63
CA GLU A 312 -18.32 -4.73 1.53
C GLU A 312 -16.94 -5.06 0.93
N GLU A 313 -16.91 -5.49 -0.33
CA GLU A 313 -15.67 -5.76 -1.05
C GLU A 313 -14.82 -4.49 -1.19
N TYR A 314 -15.44 -3.34 -1.45
CA TYR A 314 -14.76 -2.06 -1.50
C TYR A 314 -14.16 -1.69 -0.15
N LEU A 315 -14.94 -1.76 0.92
CA LEU A 315 -14.49 -1.43 2.27
C LEU A 315 -13.34 -2.33 2.73
N TRP A 316 -13.36 -3.60 2.34
CA TRP A 316 -12.34 -4.57 2.71
C TRP A 316 -10.99 -4.32 2.05
N ASP A 317 -10.91 -4.41 0.74
CA ASP A 317 -9.64 -4.30 -0.01
C ASP A 317 -9.78 -3.59 -1.36
N GLY A 318 -11.00 -3.47 -1.89
CA GLY A 318 -11.28 -2.86 -3.20
C GLY A 318 -10.76 -1.43 -3.31
N TRP A 319 -10.89 -0.63 -2.26
CA TRP A 319 -10.38 0.74 -2.20
C TRP A 319 -8.87 0.86 -2.41
N LYS A 320 -8.11 -0.17 -2.04
CA LYS A 320 -6.64 -0.19 -2.18
C LYS A 320 -6.18 -0.40 -3.63
N LYS A 321 -7.01 -1.05 -4.45
CA LYS A 321 -6.61 -1.56 -5.77
C LYS A 321 -6.52 -0.48 -6.83
N GLY A 322 -7.30 0.60 -6.68
CA GLY A 322 -7.29 1.74 -7.61
C GLY A 322 -7.46 1.31 -9.08
N THR A 323 -6.67 1.89 -9.96
CA THR A 323 -6.74 1.61 -11.41
C THR A 323 -6.43 0.15 -11.78
N LYS A 324 -5.56 -0.55 -11.05
CA LYS A 324 -5.29 -1.99 -11.32
C LYS A 324 -6.50 -2.89 -11.08
N TYR A 325 -7.32 -2.56 -10.08
CA TYR A 325 -8.57 -3.29 -9.88
C TYR A 325 -9.53 -3.07 -11.05
N ARG A 326 -9.63 -1.82 -11.48
CA ARG A 326 -10.39 -1.44 -12.68
C ARG A 326 -9.88 -2.18 -13.92
N ASP A 327 -8.57 -2.28 -14.12
CA ASP A 327 -7.97 -2.95 -15.27
C ASP A 327 -8.26 -4.46 -15.26
N ASN A 328 -8.25 -5.10 -14.08
CA ASN A 328 -8.62 -6.51 -13.95
C ASN A 328 -10.13 -6.73 -14.20
N VAL A 329 -10.98 -5.87 -13.69
CA VAL A 329 -12.43 -5.91 -13.97
C VAL A 329 -12.68 -5.70 -15.46
N ILE A 330 -11.99 -4.76 -16.09
CA ILE A 330 -12.03 -4.56 -17.55
C ILE A 330 -11.62 -5.84 -18.29
N TYR A 331 -10.57 -6.49 -17.83
CA TYR A 331 -10.09 -7.73 -18.45
C TYR A 331 -11.15 -8.84 -18.40
N GLU A 332 -11.78 -9.08 -17.25
CA GLU A 332 -12.84 -10.08 -17.11
C GLU A 332 -14.07 -9.72 -17.99
N VAL A 333 -14.46 -8.48 -18.03
CA VAL A 333 -15.53 -7.99 -18.91
C VAL A 333 -15.20 -8.18 -20.39
N ILE A 334 -13.95 -7.89 -20.79
CA ILE A 334 -13.48 -8.10 -22.15
C ILE A 334 -13.49 -9.60 -22.50
N LYS A 335 -13.06 -10.45 -21.58
CA LYS A 335 -13.03 -11.90 -21.74
C LYS A 335 -14.44 -12.45 -21.92
N GLU A 336 -15.38 -12.09 -21.06
CA GLU A 336 -16.79 -12.50 -21.17
C GLU A 336 -17.43 -12.02 -22.49
N TYR A 337 -17.14 -10.78 -22.90
CA TYR A 337 -17.59 -10.26 -24.19
C TYR A 337 -16.99 -11.04 -25.36
N ALA A 338 -15.71 -11.38 -25.31
CA ALA A 338 -15.05 -12.19 -26.32
C ALA A 338 -15.69 -13.57 -26.45
N GLU A 339 -15.96 -14.23 -25.33
CA GLU A 339 -16.62 -15.53 -25.26
C GLU A 339 -18.05 -15.45 -25.80
N HIS A 340 -18.84 -14.46 -25.36
CA HIS A 340 -20.22 -14.27 -25.81
C HIS A 340 -20.34 -13.99 -27.33
N LYS A 341 -19.39 -13.25 -27.89
CA LYS A 341 -19.36 -12.89 -29.32
C LYS A 341 -18.56 -13.90 -30.17
N ASN A 342 -17.94 -14.89 -29.54
CA ASN A 342 -17.07 -15.86 -30.21
C ASN A 342 -15.96 -15.17 -31.04
N ILE A 343 -15.29 -14.20 -30.46
CA ILE A 343 -14.19 -13.45 -31.07
C ILE A 343 -12.92 -13.54 -30.21
N SER A 344 -11.76 -13.23 -30.81
CA SER A 344 -10.51 -13.23 -30.07
C SER A 344 -10.47 -12.15 -28.97
N LEU A 345 -9.74 -12.42 -27.90
CA LEU A 345 -9.54 -11.48 -26.81
C LEU A 345 -8.91 -10.16 -27.29
N GLU A 346 -8.05 -10.22 -28.30
CA GLU A 346 -7.42 -9.04 -28.90
C GLU A 346 -8.45 -8.17 -29.63
N LEU A 347 -9.35 -8.78 -30.39
CA LEU A 347 -10.43 -8.06 -31.08
C LEU A 347 -11.41 -7.45 -30.07
N ALA A 348 -11.76 -8.20 -29.02
CA ALA A 348 -12.56 -7.69 -27.92
C ALA A 348 -11.92 -6.48 -27.23
N ARG A 349 -10.60 -6.51 -26.95
CA ARG A 349 -9.86 -5.38 -26.38
C ARG A 349 -9.95 -4.12 -27.25
N LYS A 350 -9.77 -4.25 -28.56
CA LYS A 350 -9.91 -3.11 -29.49
C LYS A 350 -11.28 -2.47 -29.39
N PHE A 351 -12.32 -3.26 -29.10
CA PHE A 351 -13.67 -2.76 -28.91
C PHE A 351 -13.81 -1.86 -27.67
N PHE A 352 -13.13 -2.22 -26.57
CA PHE A 352 -13.20 -1.47 -25.30
C PHE A 352 -12.20 -0.30 -25.20
N ASP A 353 -11.21 -0.21 -26.09
CA ASP A 353 -10.21 0.88 -26.10
C ASP A 353 -10.46 1.91 -27.21
N THR A 354 -11.70 2.10 -27.60
CA THR A 354 -12.07 3.00 -28.72
C THR A 354 -12.43 4.39 -28.24
N PRO A 355 -12.16 5.42 -29.07
CA PRO A 355 -12.67 6.77 -28.85
C PRO A 355 -14.19 6.82 -29.09
N CYS A 356 -14.83 7.90 -28.65
CA CYS A 356 -16.23 8.20 -29.00
C CYS A 356 -16.38 8.41 -30.50
N ASP A 357 -17.31 7.69 -31.14
CA ASP A 357 -17.52 7.75 -32.62
C ASP A 357 -18.01 9.12 -33.07
N ASN A 358 -18.57 9.97 -32.19
CA ASN A 358 -18.92 11.34 -32.46
C ASN A 358 -17.71 12.32 -32.37
N GLY A 359 -16.49 11.81 -32.30
CA GLY A 359 -15.27 12.62 -32.31
C GLY A 359 -15.05 13.48 -31.08
N CYS A 360 -15.69 13.16 -29.94
CA CYS A 360 -15.55 13.95 -28.71
C CYS A 360 -14.09 14.03 -28.24
N THR A 361 -13.68 15.19 -27.78
CA THR A 361 -12.34 15.46 -27.28
C THR A 361 -12.35 15.85 -25.81
N LYS A 362 -11.20 15.70 -25.15
CA LYS A 362 -10.96 16.14 -23.79
C LYS A 362 -9.64 16.91 -23.74
N THR A 363 -9.65 18.11 -23.17
CA THR A 363 -8.44 18.91 -22.97
C THR A 363 -7.88 18.66 -21.58
N ILE A 364 -6.60 18.28 -21.52
CA ILE A 364 -5.85 18.06 -20.27
C ILE A 364 -4.55 18.85 -20.38
N LYS A 365 -4.32 19.76 -19.43
CA LYS A 365 -3.11 20.62 -19.39
C LYS A 365 -2.84 21.31 -20.73
N GLY A 366 -3.88 21.88 -21.37
CA GLY A 366 -3.77 22.60 -22.64
C GLY A 366 -3.58 21.74 -23.89
N LYS A 367 -3.52 20.41 -23.77
CA LYS A 367 -3.45 19.50 -24.93
C LYS A 367 -4.79 18.79 -25.12
N THR A 368 -5.27 18.76 -26.36
CA THR A 368 -6.54 18.12 -26.73
C THR A 368 -6.29 16.68 -27.20
N PHE A 369 -7.02 15.75 -26.62
CA PHE A 369 -6.97 14.32 -26.92
C PHE A 369 -8.36 13.82 -27.30
N GLN A 370 -8.45 12.78 -28.13
CA GLN A 370 -9.69 12.08 -28.36
C GLN A 370 -10.19 11.46 -27.04
N ARG A 371 -11.48 11.64 -26.73
CA ARG A 371 -12.11 11.09 -25.52
C ARG A 371 -12.29 9.59 -25.68
N LYS A 372 -11.50 8.79 -24.98
CA LYS A 372 -11.74 7.35 -24.85
C LYS A 372 -12.96 7.07 -23.99
N LEU A 373 -13.72 6.08 -24.38
CA LEU A 373 -14.92 5.64 -23.66
C LEU A 373 -14.56 5.04 -22.31
N LYS A 374 -15.41 5.26 -21.33
CA LYS A 374 -15.41 4.51 -20.07
C LYS A 374 -16.08 3.14 -20.31
N ASN A 375 -15.79 2.17 -19.46
CA ASN A 375 -16.42 0.84 -19.58
C ASN A 375 -17.94 0.87 -19.59
N ILE A 376 -18.52 1.69 -18.70
CA ILE A 376 -19.95 1.86 -18.60
C ILE A 376 -20.53 2.43 -19.91
N GLU A 377 -19.85 3.38 -20.54
CA GLU A 377 -20.24 3.98 -21.83
C GLU A 377 -20.16 2.94 -22.95
N THR A 378 -19.11 2.12 -22.94
CA THR A 378 -18.96 1.00 -23.88
C THR A 378 -20.04 -0.06 -23.67
N GLY A 379 -20.28 -0.45 -22.42
CA GLY A 379 -21.31 -1.41 -22.04
C GLY A 379 -22.71 -0.95 -22.47
N LEU A 380 -23.04 0.30 -22.19
CA LEU A 380 -24.32 0.90 -22.64
C LEU A 380 -24.42 0.92 -24.17
N SER A 381 -23.34 1.34 -24.85
CA SER A 381 -23.30 1.36 -26.33
C SER A 381 -23.52 -0.03 -26.94
N ILE A 382 -23.11 -1.11 -26.26
CA ILE A 382 -23.35 -2.49 -26.70
C ILE A 382 -24.80 -2.91 -26.45
N LYS A 383 -25.36 -2.54 -25.30
CA LYS A 383 -26.67 -3.03 -24.86
C LYS A 383 -27.84 -2.31 -25.54
N PHE A 384 -27.66 -1.09 -26.00
CA PHE A 384 -28.71 -0.36 -26.69
C PHE A 384 -28.71 -0.60 -28.21
N ASN A 385 -29.66 -1.37 -28.68
CA ASN A 385 -29.81 -1.74 -30.10
C ASN A 385 -30.04 -0.56 -31.05
N GLY A 386 -30.55 0.56 -30.56
CA GLY A 386 -30.83 1.77 -31.36
C GLY A 386 -29.62 2.56 -31.81
N LEU A 387 -28.42 2.20 -31.35
CA LEU A 387 -27.18 2.94 -31.65
C LEU A 387 -26.49 2.50 -32.92
N ASN A 388 -27.03 1.57 -33.69
CA ASN A 388 -26.46 1.06 -34.95
C ASN A 388 -24.95 0.72 -34.84
N GLY A 389 -24.53 0.17 -33.71
CA GLY A 389 -23.14 -0.20 -33.44
C GLY A 389 -22.21 0.97 -33.07
N LYS A 390 -22.72 2.21 -33.00
CA LYS A 390 -21.94 3.36 -32.54
C LYS A 390 -21.49 3.20 -31.08
N LYS A 391 -20.28 3.62 -30.80
CA LYS A 391 -19.67 3.65 -29.49
C LYS A 391 -19.61 5.09 -29.00
N LEU A 392 -20.43 5.42 -28.03
CA LEU A 392 -20.71 6.79 -27.64
C LEU A 392 -20.30 7.05 -26.19
N CYS A 393 -19.76 8.23 -25.92
CA CYS A 393 -19.56 8.70 -24.54
C CYS A 393 -20.92 9.06 -23.89
N MET A 394 -20.96 9.22 -22.57
CA MET A 394 -22.19 9.47 -21.81
C MET A 394 -23.00 10.63 -22.40
N ASP A 395 -22.34 11.75 -22.68
CA ASP A 395 -23.01 12.94 -23.22
C ASP A 395 -23.64 12.69 -24.62
N CYS A 396 -22.99 11.85 -25.43
CA CYS A 396 -23.53 11.45 -26.73
C CYS A 396 -24.62 10.39 -26.59
N LEU A 397 -24.53 9.48 -25.63
CA LEU A 397 -25.59 8.50 -25.33
C LEU A 397 -26.87 9.18 -24.88
N MET A 398 -26.78 10.15 -23.97
CA MET A 398 -27.96 10.92 -23.53
C MET A 398 -28.66 11.63 -24.71
N LYS A 399 -27.87 12.21 -25.62
CA LYS A 399 -28.45 12.89 -26.81
C LYS A 399 -29.05 11.92 -27.82
N GLU A 400 -28.36 10.80 -28.09
CA GLU A 400 -28.79 9.83 -29.10
C GLU A 400 -30.04 9.03 -28.64
N LEU A 401 -30.16 8.80 -27.32
CA LEU A 401 -31.23 8.03 -26.72
C LEU A 401 -32.34 8.92 -26.14
N ASP A 402 -32.18 10.24 -26.23
CA ASP A 402 -33.10 11.25 -25.65
C ASP A 402 -33.45 10.94 -24.20
N CYS A 403 -32.43 10.76 -23.37
CA CYS A 403 -32.59 10.37 -21.98
C CYS A 403 -31.62 11.12 -21.06
N THR A 404 -31.92 11.10 -19.76
CA THR A 404 -31.11 11.69 -18.73
C THR A 404 -29.94 10.74 -18.31
N LYS A 405 -28.98 11.28 -17.60
CA LYS A 405 -27.88 10.49 -17.04
C LYS A 405 -28.41 9.52 -15.97
N GLU A 406 -29.34 9.95 -15.14
CA GLU A 406 -29.99 9.18 -14.10
C GLU A 406 -30.69 7.94 -14.67
N GLU A 407 -31.44 8.11 -15.77
CA GLU A 407 -32.09 6.99 -16.46
C GLU A 407 -31.08 5.97 -17.00
N LEU A 408 -29.94 6.41 -17.53
CA LEU A 408 -28.90 5.51 -17.96
C LEU A 408 -28.23 4.79 -16.79
N GLU A 409 -28.04 5.47 -15.66
CA GLU A 409 -27.49 4.85 -14.44
C GLU A 409 -28.45 3.83 -13.84
N ASP A 410 -29.76 4.08 -13.89
CA ASP A 410 -30.77 3.12 -13.44
C ASP A 410 -30.83 1.88 -14.36
N ARG A 411 -30.73 2.06 -15.66
CA ARG A 411 -30.58 0.93 -16.61
C ARG A 411 -29.35 0.07 -16.32
N VAL A 412 -28.23 0.70 -15.94
CA VAL A 412 -27.04 -0.05 -15.51
C VAL A 412 -27.31 -0.88 -14.25
N LYS A 413 -28.06 -0.33 -13.29
CA LYS A 413 -28.50 -1.07 -12.09
C LYS A 413 -29.37 -2.28 -12.46
N GLU A 414 -30.32 -2.11 -13.36
CA GLU A 414 -31.17 -3.19 -13.85
C GLU A 414 -30.34 -4.30 -14.52
N PHE A 415 -29.41 -3.95 -15.39
CA PHE A 415 -28.53 -4.93 -16.04
C PHE A 415 -27.68 -5.69 -15.04
N LYS A 416 -27.16 -5.02 -13.99
CA LYS A 416 -26.41 -5.67 -12.90
C LYS A 416 -27.30 -6.63 -12.09
N LEU A 417 -28.49 -6.21 -11.72
CA LEU A 417 -29.46 -7.07 -11.02
C LEU A 417 -29.85 -8.29 -11.85
N GLY A 418 -29.87 -8.14 -13.18
CA GLY A 418 -30.05 -9.23 -14.13
C GLY A 418 -28.83 -10.12 -14.37
N GLY A 419 -27.74 -9.93 -13.59
CA GLY A 419 -26.52 -10.74 -13.68
C GLY A 419 -25.57 -10.36 -14.82
N CYS A 420 -25.73 -9.19 -15.43
CA CYS A 420 -24.83 -8.73 -16.48
C CYS A 420 -23.48 -8.28 -15.92
N LYS A 421 -22.42 -8.96 -16.28
CA LYS A 421 -21.05 -8.65 -15.82
C LYS A 421 -20.36 -7.53 -16.60
N MET A 422 -21.00 -6.98 -17.64
CA MET A 422 -20.43 -5.85 -18.41
C MET A 422 -20.47 -4.50 -17.67
N PHE A 423 -21.12 -4.44 -16.51
CA PHE A 423 -21.23 -3.20 -15.72
C PHE A 423 -20.63 -3.30 -14.34
#